data_517393e547fac3b06b04aa6db5cac311
#
_entry.id   517393e547fac3b06b04aa6db5cac311
#
_cell.length_a   1.000
_cell.length_b   1.000
_cell.length_c   1.000
_cell.angle_alpha   90.00
_cell.angle_beta   90.00
_cell.angle_gamma   90.00
#
_symmetry.space_group_name_H-M   'P 1'
#
loop_
_entity.id
_entity.type
_entity.pdbx_description
1 polymer ?
#
loop_
_entity_poly.entity_id
_entity_poly.type
_entity_poly.pdbx_seq_one_letter_code
_entity_poly.pdbx_strand_id
1 'polypeptide(L)'
;MRITLKGLTWDHPRGYAPLLGGVSEYEAQNPEIKIQWDRRTLREFGEAPIEQYLDRYDLLIVDHPFVGFAAAHGALVDLASFLNEAEKLHFAADSVGPSWQSYWYGSGLWALPIDAATQVASYRPDLLRALSTAVPDSVDDVLLLGEKARKAGKCIVVPACPTDAISLFFTLSANLGYPIAEEGERFVDDSVAAEVLDRLHALITVAHPNSVEWNPIQVYDFMTSSSDAVYCPYGFGYSNYSRVGGSMRLKFTNAPAASQRRCAGTMLGGTGVAISKLSAHQSEAISYAKWLVNPDHQRGTYFREGGQPASLAAWTDPSVNARADNFFSGTLQTLETAYVRPRFDGFVRFFEFAGSETNRCLRGEVKDQALIRGLNDRYARQRVAARQIA
;
A
#
# COMPACT_ATOMS: atom_id res chain seq x y z
N MET A 1 -5.81 7.55 38.04
CA MET A 1 -5.79 8.54 36.94
C MET A 1 -5.86 7.74 35.65
N ARG A 2 -6.73 8.10 34.72
CA ARG A 2 -6.88 7.38 33.46
C ARG A 2 -5.77 7.80 32.51
N ILE A 3 -5.02 6.86 31.91
CA ILE A 3 -3.98 7.10 30.93
C ILE A 3 -4.65 7.39 29.59
N THR A 4 -4.23 8.43 28.89
CA THR A 4 -4.71 8.72 27.55
C THR A 4 -3.61 8.43 26.53
N LEU A 5 -3.84 7.46 25.64
CA LEU A 5 -3.01 7.18 24.49
C LEU A 5 -3.50 8.00 23.31
N LYS A 6 -2.62 8.78 22.70
CA LYS A 6 -2.91 9.56 21.50
C LYS A 6 -2.32 8.88 20.27
N GLY A 7 -3.15 8.63 19.28
CA GLY A 7 -2.73 8.05 18.01
C GLY A 7 -2.94 9.00 16.85
N LEU A 8 -2.12 8.86 15.80
CA LEU A 8 -2.24 9.57 14.54
C LEU A 8 -2.42 8.58 13.39
N THR A 9 -3.49 8.74 12.63
CA THR A 9 -3.80 7.95 11.43
C THR A 9 -4.05 8.84 10.22
N TRP A 10 -4.40 8.26 9.08
CA TRP A 10 -4.69 8.99 7.84
C TRP A 10 -6.19 9.16 7.60
N ASP A 11 -6.56 10.28 6.97
CA ASP A 11 -7.95 10.72 6.80
C ASP A 11 -8.61 10.04 5.60
N HIS A 12 -8.93 8.77 5.78
CA HIS A 12 -9.76 7.97 4.89
C HIS A 12 -10.53 6.95 5.72
N PRO A 13 -11.80 6.60 5.40
CA PRO A 13 -12.58 5.63 6.16
C PRO A 13 -11.85 4.31 6.44
N ARG A 14 -11.10 3.77 5.48
CA ARG A 14 -10.26 2.58 5.67
C ARG A 14 -9.20 2.78 6.76
N GLY A 15 -8.65 3.99 6.90
CA GLY A 15 -7.56 4.29 7.82
C GLY A 15 -8.01 4.61 9.24
N TYR A 16 -9.11 5.38 9.39
CA TYR A 16 -9.52 5.84 10.72
C TYR A 16 -10.74 5.10 11.28
N ALA A 17 -11.71 4.68 10.44
CA ALA A 17 -12.95 4.13 10.95
C ALA A 17 -12.76 2.82 11.76
N PRO A 18 -11.91 1.84 11.33
CA PRO A 18 -11.66 0.64 12.12
C PRO A 18 -10.99 0.93 13.46
N LEU A 19 -10.12 1.95 13.52
CA LEU A 19 -9.45 2.36 14.75
C LEU A 19 -10.45 3.00 15.73
N LEU A 20 -11.30 3.91 15.25
CA LEU A 20 -12.35 4.53 16.06
C LEU A 20 -13.41 3.52 16.52
N GLY A 21 -13.81 2.61 15.63
CA GLY A 21 -14.81 1.57 15.94
C GLY A 21 -14.35 0.60 17.02
N GLY A 22 -13.06 0.35 17.14
CA GLY A 22 -12.49 -0.54 18.16
C GLY A 22 -12.25 0.10 19.53
N VAL A 23 -12.30 1.45 19.65
CA VAL A 23 -11.95 2.15 20.91
C VAL A 23 -12.80 1.69 22.08
N SER A 24 -14.11 1.66 21.93
CA SER A 24 -15.01 1.30 23.03
C SER A 24 -14.85 -0.15 23.48
N GLU A 25 -14.51 -1.05 22.56
CA GLU A 25 -14.25 -2.46 22.86
C GLU A 25 -12.97 -2.62 23.69
N TYR A 26 -11.89 -1.93 23.32
CA TYR A 26 -10.64 -1.96 24.08
C TYR A 26 -10.76 -1.28 25.45
N GLU A 27 -11.41 -0.10 25.52
CA GLU A 27 -11.61 0.65 26.75
C GLU A 27 -12.51 -0.09 27.75
N ALA A 28 -13.46 -0.90 27.27
CA ALA A 28 -14.30 -1.75 28.16
C ALA A 28 -13.48 -2.85 28.84
N GLN A 29 -12.45 -3.37 28.17
CA GLN A 29 -11.54 -4.37 28.71
C GLN A 29 -10.40 -3.75 29.55
N ASN A 30 -10.09 -2.45 29.34
CA ASN A 30 -9.00 -1.71 29.97
C ASN A 30 -9.52 -0.34 30.48
N PRO A 31 -10.30 -0.29 31.54
CA PRO A 31 -11.01 0.93 31.98
C PRO A 31 -10.09 2.08 32.41
N GLU A 32 -8.83 1.77 32.74
CA GLU A 32 -7.79 2.74 33.05
C GLU A 32 -7.17 3.43 31.84
N ILE A 33 -7.45 2.91 30.62
CA ILE A 33 -6.94 3.46 29.36
C ILE A 33 -8.04 4.26 28.65
N LYS A 34 -7.66 5.35 28.00
CA LYS A 34 -8.44 6.12 27.04
C LYS A 34 -7.66 6.22 25.73
N ILE A 35 -8.33 5.96 24.61
CA ILE A 35 -7.71 6.05 23.27
C ILE A 35 -8.29 7.25 22.51
N GLN A 36 -7.41 8.04 21.90
CA GLN A 36 -7.79 9.17 21.05
C GLN A 36 -7.02 9.08 19.73
N TRP A 37 -7.73 9.21 18.60
CA TRP A 37 -7.12 9.20 17.27
C TRP A 37 -7.33 10.53 16.57
N ASP A 38 -6.23 11.17 16.18
CA ASP A 38 -6.20 12.28 15.26
C ASP A 38 -5.93 11.81 13.84
N ARG A 39 -6.21 12.66 12.85
CA ARG A 39 -6.09 12.35 11.43
C ARG A 39 -5.19 13.35 10.72
N ARG A 40 -4.39 12.85 9.77
CA ARG A 40 -3.61 13.65 8.81
C ARG A 40 -4.04 13.29 7.40
N THR A 41 -3.81 14.20 6.45
CA THR A 41 -4.14 13.95 5.05
C THR A 41 -3.40 12.72 4.51
N LEU A 42 -3.92 12.09 3.43
CA LEU A 42 -3.26 10.97 2.77
C LEU A 42 -1.84 11.35 2.28
N ARG A 43 -1.67 12.58 1.82
CA ARG A 43 -0.37 13.10 1.39
C ARG A 43 0.60 13.20 2.58
N GLU A 44 0.20 13.80 3.68
CA GLU A 44 1.03 13.85 4.89
C GLU A 44 1.35 12.46 5.45
N PHE A 45 0.43 11.51 5.31
CA PHE A 45 0.67 10.13 5.70
C PHE A 45 1.82 9.51 4.89
N GLY A 46 1.85 9.68 3.57
CA GLY A 46 2.84 9.07 2.68
C GLY A 46 4.19 9.80 2.62
N GLU A 47 4.20 11.11 2.84
CA GLU A 47 5.34 11.98 2.52
C GLU A 47 5.90 12.76 3.73
N ALA A 48 5.06 13.10 4.73
CA ALA A 48 5.53 13.93 5.83
C ALA A 48 6.50 13.19 6.77
N PRO A 49 7.61 13.84 7.16
CA PRO A 49 8.56 13.28 8.11
C PRO A 49 7.89 12.89 9.43
N ILE A 50 8.08 11.65 9.89
CA ILE A 50 7.42 11.15 11.10
C ILE A 50 7.95 11.83 12.37
N GLU A 51 9.17 12.33 12.36
CA GLU A 51 9.80 13.00 13.49
C GLU A 51 9.02 14.20 14.04
N GLN A 52 8.25 14.88 13.20
CA GLN A 52 7.41 16.00 13.63
C GLN A 52 6.19 15.61 14.48
N TYR A 53 5.93 14.31 14.63
CA TYR A 53 4.78 13.77 15.35
C TYR A 53 5.17 13.02 16.62
N LEU A 54 6.46 12.67 16.80
CA LEU A 54 6.92 11.76 17.85
C LEU A 54 6.69 12.28 19.27
N ASP A 55 6.74 13.59 19.48
CA ASP A 55 6.54 14.25 20.78
C ASP A 55 5.06 14.47 21.16
N ARG A 56 4.16 14.28 20.18
CA ARG A 56 2.73 14.58 20.33
C ARG A 56 1.84 13.34 20.38
N TYR A 57 2.34 12.22 19.86
CA TYR A 57 1.56 10.99 19.71
C TYR A 57 2.31 9.79 20.28
N ASP A 58 1.58 8.91 20.98
CA ASP A 58 2.08 7.64 21.47
C ASP A 58 2.10 6.58 20.35
N LEU A 59 1.09 6.62 19.48
CA LEU A 59 0.83 5.67 18.41
C LEU A 59 0.84 6.37 17.05
N LEU A 60 1.53 5.80 16.09
CA LEU A 60 1.60 6.30 14.71
C LEU A 60 1.21 5.20 13.74
N ILE A 61 0.24 5.45 12.88
CA ILE A 61 0.02 4.59 11.71
C ILE A 61 1.02 5.01 10.64
N VAL A 62 1.87 4.07 10.22
CA VAL A 62 2.99 4.32 9.29
C VAL A 62 3.01 3.33 8.14
N ASP A 63 3.52 3.77 7.00
CA ASP A 63 3.90 2.88 5.90
C ASP A 63 5.30 2.28 6.16
N HIS A 64 5.54 1.07 5.66
CA HIS A 64 6.78 0.33 5.92
C HIS A 64 8.10 1.03 5.49
N PRO A 65 8.17 1.92 4.49
CA PRO A 65 9.42 2.61 4.18
C PRO A 65 9.98 3.51 5.29
N PHE A 66 9.17 3.88 6.28
CA PHE A 66 9.63 4.67 7.42
C PHE A 66 10.51 3.89 8.42
N VAL A 67 10.58 2.55 8.32
CA VAL A 67 11.36 1.72 9.26
C VAL A 67 12.87 1.97 9.18
N GLY A 68 13.40 2.37 8.02
CA GLY A 68 14.82 2.72 7.87
C GLY A 68 15.19 3.98 8.65
N PHE A 69 14.34 5.00 8.60
CA PHE A 69 14.49 6.19 9.44
C PHE A 69 14.36 5.82 10.93
N ALA A 70 13.37 5.00 11.29
CA ALA A 70 13.18 4.57 12.67
C ALA A 70 14.41 3.85 13.23
N ALA A 71 15.01 2.95 12.44
CA ALA A 71 16.22 2.22 12.81
C ALA A 71 17.43 3.14 12.95
N ALA A 72 17.66 4.05 12.00
CA ALA A 72 18.81 4.93 11.96
C ALA A 72 18.80 5.96 13.11
N HIS A 73 17.61 6.45 13.49
CA HIS A 73 17.46 7.56 14.45
C HIS A 73 16.87 7.14 15.81
N GLY A 74 16.54 5.86 16.00
CA GLY A 74 15.88 5.40 17.24
C GLY A 74 14.54 6.10 17.50
N ALA A 75 13.79 6.44 16.42
CA ALA A 75 12.58 7.26 16.48
C ALA A 75 11.37 6.50 17.02
N LEU A 76 11.32 5.20 16.80
CA LEU A 76 10.23 4.32 17.22
C LEU A 76 10.73 3.29 18.23
N VAL A 77 9.81 2.67 18.93
CA VAL A 77 10.10 1.55 19.83
C VAL A 77 10.41 0.30 18.98
N ASP A 78 11.53 -0.36 19.25
CA ASP A 78 11.80 -1.69 18.70
C ASP A 78 10.92 -2.72 19.41
N LEU A 79 9.85 -3.14 18.73
CA LEU A 79 8.87 -4.08 19.25
C LEU A 79 9.41 -5.51 19.38
N ALA A 80 10.51 -5.85 18.70
CA ALA A 80 11.12 -7.17 18.79
C ALA A 80 11.51 -7.55 20.21
N SER A 81 11.90 -6.56 21.02
CA SER A 81 12.28 -6.75 22.43
C SER A 81 11.09 -6.88 23.38
N PHE A 82 9.88 -6.58 22.95
CA PHE A 82 8.64 -6.64 23.74
C PHE A 82 7.71 -7.80 23.33
N LEU A 83 8.11 -8.57 22.34
CA LEU A 83 7.43 -9.77 21.89
C LEU A 83 8.25 -11.01 22.30
N ASN A 84 7.63 -11.98 22.95
CA ASN A 84 8.24 -13.28 23.11
C ASN A 84 8.22 -14.08 21.80
N GLU A 85 8.98 -15.18 21.73
CA GLU A 85 9.10 -15.96 20.48
C GLU A 85 7.78 -16.56 20.01
N ALA A 86 6.88 -16.93 20.92
CA ALA A 86 5.57 -17.46 20.56
C ALA A 86 4.69 -16.36 19.93
N GLU A 87 4.73 -15.13 20.45
CA GLU A 87 4.03 -13.99 19.87
C GLU A 87 4.59 -13.62 18.49
N LYS A 88 5.93 -13.62 18.33
CA LYS A 88 6.55 -13.35 17.01
C LYS A 88 6.12 -14.38 15.98
N LEU A 89 6.17 -15.67 16.34
CA LEU A 89 5.73 -16.75 15.46
C LEU A 89 4.23 -16.65 15.12
N HIS A 90 3.40 -16.33 16.11
CA HIS A 90 1.95 -16.18 15.92
C HIS A 90 1.63 -15.04 14.98
N PHE A 91 2.16 -13.83 15.20
CA PHE A 91 1.91 -12.67 14.35
C PHE A 91 2.51 -12.84 12.95
N ALA A 92 3.68 -13.46 12.83
CA ALA A 92 4.27 -13.76 11.53
C ALA A 92 3.42 -14.76 10.74
N ALA A 93 2.88 -15.79 11.38
CA ALA A 93 2.07 -16.82 10.73
C ALA A 93 0.69 -16.29 10.30
N ASP A 94 0.11 -15.35 11.06
CA ASP A 94 -1.19 -14.74 10.71
C ASP A 94 -1.07 -13.54 9.78
N SER A 95 0.13 -13.01 9.53
CA SER A 95 0.31 -11.86 8.66
C SER A 95 0.20 -12.26 7.18
N VAL A 96 -0.67 -11.57 6.43
CA VAL A 96 -0.88 -11.87 5.02
C VAL A 96 0.27 -11.36 4.15
N GLY A 97 0.78 -12.24 3.27
CA GLY A 97 1.89 -11.92 2.38
C GLY A 97 3.13 -11.45 3.14
N PRO A 98 3.95 -10.54 2.57
CA PRO A 98 5.16 -10.06 3.21
C PRO A 98 4.93 -8.91 4.21
N SER A 99 3.68 -8.68 4.70
CA SER A 99 3.36 -7.55 5.58
C SER A 99 4.17 -7.58 6.89
N TRP A 100 4.35 -8.75 7.51
CA TRP A 100 5.19 -8.87 8.72
C TRP A 100 6.65 -8.51 8.44
N GLN A 101 7.24 -9.06 7.37
CA GLN A 101 8.62 -8.83 6.99
C GLN A 101 8.89 -7.37 6.60
N SER A 102 7.88 -6.66 6.11
CA SER A 102 8.04 -5.28 5.68
C SER A 102 8.35 -4.30 6.81
N TYR A 103 8.00 -4.64 8.06
CA TYR A 103 8.29 -3.83 9.26
C TYR A 103 9.54 -4.26 10.01
N TRP A 104 10.19 -5.35 9.59
CA TRP A 104 11.52 -5.69 10.04
C TRP A 104 12.58 -4.94 9.23
N TYR A 105 13.48 -4.24 9.93
CA TYR A 105 14.61 -3.57 9.30
C TYR A 105 15.82 -3.57 10.24
N GLY A 106 17.01 -3.95 9.73
CA GLY A 106 18.15 -4.30 10.58
C GLY A 106 17.77 -5.45 11.52
N SER A 107 18.01 -5.29 12.80
CA SER A 107 17.65 -6.26 13.84
C SER A 107 16.32 -5.96 14.52
N GLY A 108 15.63 -4.87 14.19
CA GLY A 108 14.44 -4.39 14.90
C GLY A 108 13.13 -4.61 14.12
N LEU A 109 12.04 -4.70 14.89
CA LEU A 109 10.64 -4.68 14.41
C LEU A 109 10.01 -3.33 14.78
N TRP A 110 9.73 -2.49 13.79
CA TRP A 110 9.40 -1.08 14.03
C TRP A 110 7.91 -0.77 14.03
N ALA A 111 7.07 -1.69 13.57
CA ALA A 111 5.61 -1.61 13.67
C ALA A 111 4.99 -3.00 13.59
N LEU A 112 3.73 -3.14 14.02
CA LEU A 112 2.91 -4.33 13.79
C LEU A 112 1.95 -4.05 12.62
N PRO A 113 1.87 -4.92 11.60
CA PRO A 113 0.99 -4.71 10.46
C PRO A 113 -0.49 -4.80 10.88
N ILE A 114 -1.28 -3.77 10.61
CA ILE A 114 -2.71 -3.74 10.90
C ILE A 114 -3.57 -3.70 9.63
N ASP A 115 -3.00 -3.27 8.54
CA ASP A 115 -3.67 -3.13 7.24
C ASP A 115 -2.73 -3.62 6.14
N ALA A 116 -3.24 -4.41 5.20
CA ALA A 116 -2.46 -4.95 4.09
C ALA A 116 -3.08 -4.59 2.75
N ALA A 117 -2.25 -4.14 1.83
CA ALA A 117 -2.63 -3.81 0.46
C ALA A 117 -1.49 -4.13 -0.51
N THR A 118 -1.85 -4.30 -1.76
CA THR A 118 -0.93 -4.28 -2.90
C THR A 118 -1.68 -3.73 -4.10
N GLN A 119 -0.98 -3.40 -5.19
CA GLN A 119 -1.65 -3.01 -6.42
C GLN A 119 -2.31 -4.24 -7.06
N VAL A 120 -3.61 -4.14 -7.32
CA VAL A 120 -4.46 -5.22 -7.84
C VAL A 120 -5.33 -4.68 -8.97
N ALA A 121 -5.91 -5.58 -9.76
CA ALA A 121 -6.87 -5.18 -10.78
C ALA A 121 -8.27 -4.98 -10.18
N SER A 122 -8.99 -4.00 -10.75
CA SER A 122 -10.40 -3.77 -10.46
C SER A 122 -11.20 -3.54 -11.75
N TYR A 123 -12.47 -3.90 -11.74
CA TYR A 123 -13.29 -3.84 -12.94
C TYR A 123 -14.78 -3.70 -12.66
N ARG A 124 -15.49 -3.28 -13.70
CA ARG A 124 -16.96 -3.21 -13.80
C ARG A 124 -17.46 -4.42 -14.59
N PRO A 125 -18.04 -5.43 -13.91
CA PRO A 125 -18.51 -6.66 -14.60
C PRO A 125 -19.59 -6.42 -15.65
N ASP A 126 -20.44 -5.43 -15.42
CA ASP A 126 -21.50 -5.01 -16.35
C ASP A 126 -20.91 -4.43 -17.64
N LEU A 127 -19.89 -3.57 -17.53
CA LEU A 127 -19.25 -2.93 -18.67
C LEU A 127 -18.36 -3.92 -19.45
N LEU A 128 -17.64 -4.82 -18.80
CA LEU A 128 -16.87 -5.87 -19.48
C LEU A 128 -17.79 -6.80 -20.27
N ARG A 129 -18.93 -7.19 -19.71
CA ARG A 129 -19.95 -7.97 -20.42
C ARG A 129 -20.50 -7.23 -21.63
N ALA A 130 -20.83 -5.94 -21.50
CA ALA A 130 -21.29 -5.12 -22.61
C ALA A 130 -20.26 -5.03 -23.75
N LEU A 131 -18.98 -5.05 -23.41
CA LEU A 131 -17.88 -5.11 -24.36
C LEU A 131 -17.58 -6.53 -24.89
N SER A 132 -18.26 -7.57 -24.39
CA SER A 132 -17.97 -8.98 -24.73
C SER A 132 -16.47 -9.28 -24.56
N THR A 133 -15.91 -8.97 -23.37
CA THR A 133 -14.48 -9.13 -23.05
C THR A 133 -14.32 -9.78 -21.70
N ALA A 134 -13.39 -10.75 -21.61
CA ALA A 134 -12.96 -11.32 -20.35
C ALA A 134 -12.13 -10.33 -19.51
N VAL A 135 -11.92 -10.64 -18.25
CA VAL A 135 -10.99 -9.90 -17.40
C VAL A 135 -9.56 -10.14 -17.91
N PRO A 136 -8.75 -9.09 -18.14
CA PRO A 136 -7.38 -9.22 -18.60
C PRO A 136 -6.48 -9.99 -17.63
N ASP A 137 -5.65 -10.90 -18.14
CA ASP A 137 -4.66 -11.65 -17.38
C ASP A 137 -3.23 -11.13 -17.60
N SER A 138 -3.00 -10.35 -18.65
CA SER A 138 -1.71 -9.80 -19.03
C SER A 138 -1.80 -8.31 -19.36
N VAL A 139 -0.65 -7.61 -19.36
CA VAL A 139 -0.57 -6.21 -19.81
C VAL A 139 -1.02 -6.09 -21.28
N ASP A 140 -0.68 -7.08 -22.13
CA ASP A 140 -1.10 -7.07 -23.53
C ASP A 140 -2.62 -7.11 -23.66
N ASP A 141 -3.32 -7.94 -22.84
CA ASP A 141 -4.78 -7.98 -22.79
C ASP A 141 -5.37 -6.64 -22.29
N VAL A 142 -4.68 -5.99 -21.35
CA VAL A 142 -5.09 -4.65 -20.87
C VAL A 142 -5.02 -3.62 -21.99
N LEU A 143 -3.95 -3.64 -22.80
CA LEU A 143 -3.79 -2.73 -23.94
C LEU A 143 -4.89 -2.98 -24.99
N LEU A 144 -5.17 -4.23 -25.31
CA LEU A 144 -6.26 -4.60 -26.23
C LEU A 144 -7.63 -4.17 -25.69
N LEU A 145 -7.86 -4.35 -24.37
CA LEU A 145 -9.09 -3.87 -23.74
C LEU A 145 -9.20 -2.34 -23.81
N GLY A 146 -8.10 -1.61 -23.57
CA GLY A 146 -8.07 -0.15 -23.64
C GLY A 146 -8.47 0.37 -25.02
N GLU A 147 -7.92 -0.23 -26.08
CA GLU A 147 -8.29 0.11 -27.45
C GLU A 147 -9.76 -0.22 -27.77
N LYS A 148 -10.24 -1.38 -27.32
CA LYS A 148 -11.63 -1.79 -27.52
C LYS A 148 -12.59 -0.89 -26.76
N ALA A 149 -12.29 -0.54 -25.51
CA ALA A 149 -13.07 0.38 -24.71
C ALA A 149 -13.18 1.76 -25.39
N ARG A 150 -12.06 2.31 -25.88
CA ARG A 150 -12.02 3.59 -26.57
C ARG A 150 -12.91 3.62 -27.82
N LYS A 151 -12.91 2.54 -28.63
CA LYS A 151 -13.79 2.40 -29.79
C LYS A 151 -15.29 2.39 -29.41
N ALA A 152 -15.61 1.97 -28.19
CA ALA A 152 -16.96 1.94 -27.63
C ALA A 152 -17.32 3.21 -26.82
N GLY A 153 -16.50 4.26 -26.87
CA GLY A 153 -16.70 5.48 -26.09
C GLY A 153 -16.48 5.31 -24.58
N LYS A 154 -15.67 4.34 -24.20
CA LYS A 154 -15.29 4.03 -22.81
C LYS A 154 -13.78 4.08 -22.62
N CYS A 155 -13.29 3.83 -21.41
CA CYS A 155 -11.87 3.86 -21.12
C CYS A 155 -11.46 2.80 -20.09
N ILE A 156 -10.17 2.49 -20.05
CA ILE A 156 -9.52 1.99 -18.86
C ILE A 156 -8.98 3.18 -18.06
N VAL A 157 -8.69 2.97 -16.78
CA VAL A 157 -8.11 3.99 -15.89
C VAL A 157 -6.89 3.42 -15.18
N VAL A 158 -5.90 4.27 -14.93
CA VAL A 158 -4.66 3.87 -14.25
C VAL A 158 -4.32 4.98 -13.26
N PRO A 159 -4.22 4.70 -11.95
CA PRO A 159 -3.73 5.71 -11.02
C PRO A 159 -2.24 5.95 -11.29
N ALA A 160 -1.90 7.18 -11.70
CA ALA A 160 -0.55 7.56 -12.06
C ALA A 160 -0.20 9.00 -11.64
N CYS A 161 -0.82 9.52 -10.55
CA CYS A 161 -0.31 10.70 -9.86
C CYS A 161 1.13 10.43 -9.38
N PRO A 162 1.92 11.40 -8.95
CA PRO A 162 3.34 11.20 -8.66
C PRO A 162 3.67 9.94 -7.87
N THR A 163 3.04 9.74 -6.71
CA THR A 163 3.25 8.56 -5.86
C THR A 163 2.90 7.25 -6.57
N ASP A 164 1.81 7.25 -7.34
CA ASP A 164 1.35 6.05 -8.05
C ASP A 164 2.15 5.78 -9.32
N ALA A 165 2.66 6.80 -10.00
CA ALA A 165 3.52 6.65 -11.18
C ALA A 165 4.79 5.86 -10.86
N ILE A 166 5.48 6.20 -9.77
CA ILE A 166 6.66 5.44 -9.34
C ILE A 166 6.26 4.07 -8.76
N SER A 167 5.12 3.95 -8.11
CA SER A 167 4.60 2.66 -7.65
C SER A 167 4.35 1.69 -8.80
N LEU A 168 3.83 2.17 -9.91
CA LEU A 168 3.69 1.39 -11.15
C LEU A 168 5.05 0.97 -11.70
N PHE A 169 6.05 1.85 -11.67
CA PHE A 169 7.41 1.53 -12.09
C PHE A 169 7.98 0.36 -11.26
N PHE A 170 7.87 0.42 -9.92
CA PHE A 170 8.30 -0.66 -9.04
C PHE A 170 7.54 -1.97 -9.33
N THR A 171 6.23 -1.88 -9.49
CA THR A 171 5.37 -3.03 -9.81
C THR A 171 5.78 -3.69 -11.12
N LEU A 172 5.90 -2.95 -12.20
CA LEU A 172 6.26 -3.51 -13.50
C LEU A 172 7.68 -4.06 -13.51
N SER A 173 8.63 -3.38 -12.86
CA SER A 173 10.00 -3.88 -12.72
C SER A 173 10.03 -5.22 -11.98
N ALA A 174 9.33 -5.35 -10.84
CA ALA A 174 9.23 -6.60 -10.10
C ALA A 174 8.52 -7.70 -10.89
N ASN A 175 7.42 -7.37 -11.59
CA ASN A 175 6.67 -8.31 -12.43
C ASN A 175 7.48 -8.81 -13.65
N LEU A 176 8.39 -8.01 -14.16
CA LEU A 176 9.33 -8.41 -15.21
C LEU A 176 10.46 -9.31 -14.68
N GLY A 177 10.57 -9.47 -13.36
CA GLY A 177 11.61 -10.27 -12.71
C GLY A 177 12.84 -9.49 -12.27
N TYR A 178 12.73 -8.15 -12.24
CA TYR A 178 13.80 -7.25 -11.85
C TYR A 178 13.37 -6.35 -10.67
N PRO A 179 13.05 -6.92 -9.50
CA PRO A 179 12.69 -6.13 -8.33
C PRO A 179 13.86 -5.20 -7.95
N ILE A 180 13.55 -3.96 -7.60
CA ILE A 180 14.55 -3.02 -7.10
C ILE A 180 15.10 -3.55 -5.78
N ALA A 181 16.41 -3.76 -5.71
CA ALA A 181 17.05 -4.37 -4.54
C ALA A 181 17.16 -3.38 -3.37
N GLU A 182 17.06 -3.90 -2.15
CA GLU A 182 17.34 -3.16 -0.92
C GLU A 182 18.81 -2.73 -0.86
N GLU A 183 19.71 -3.55 -1.40
CA GLU A 183 21.14 -3.32 -1.40
C GLU A 183 21.64 -2.74 -2.73
N GLY A 184 22.84 -2.17 -2.71
CA GLY A 184 23.45 -1.55 -3.89
C GLY A 184 23.20 -0.05 -3.98
N GLU A 185 23.84 0.58 -4.96
CA GLU A 185 23.77 2.03 -5.21
C GLU A 185 23.00 2.37 -6.49
N ARG A 186 22.77 1.37 -7.34
CA ARG A 186 22.03 1.54 -8.58
C ARG A 186 20.54 1.25 -8.33
N PHE A 187 19.69 2.16 -8.75
CA PHE A 187 18.24 1.99 -8.65
C PHE A 187 17.74 0.91 -9.60
N VAL A 188 18.11 1.01 -10.89
CA VAL A 188 17.67 0.08 -11.93
C VAL A 188 18.64 0.08 -13.10
N ASP A 189 18.77 -1.05 -13.81
CA ASP A 189 19.51 -1.12 -15.05
C ASP A 189 18.79 -0.38 -16.17
N ASP A 190 19.55 0.31 -17.04
CA ASP A 190 19.00 1.18 -18.09
C ASP A 190 18.07 0.43 -19.05
N SER A 191 18.41 -0.81 -19.41
CA SER A 191 17.58 -1.65 -20.28
C SER A 191 16.28 -2.06 -19.62
N VAL A 192 16.31 -2.40 -18.32
CA VAL A 192 15.10 -2.74 -17.54
C VAL A 192 14.22 -1.50 -17.40
N ALA A 193 14.82 -0.35 -17.06
CA ALA A 193 14.08 0.90 -16.95
C ALA A 193 13.40 1.29 -18.26
N ALA A 194 14.10 1.14 -19.40
CA ALA A 194 13.51 1.39 -20.71
C ALA A 194 12.30 0.49 -20.98
N GLU A 195 12.42 -0.82 -20.72
CA GLU A 195 11.30 -1.77 -20.89
C GLU A 195 10.10 -1.43 -19.98
N VAL A 196 10.35 -1.04 -18.73
CA VAL A 196 9.30 -0.61 -17.79
C VAL A 196 8.60 0.65 -18.31
N LEU A 197 9.38 1.65 -18.78
CA LEU A 197 8.83 2.90 -19.30
C LEU A 197 8.02 2.69 -20.57
N ASP A 198 8.47 1.83 -21.49
CA ASP A 198 7.71 1.48 -22.69
C ASP A 198 6.31 0.95 -22.32
N ARG A 199 6.22 0.06 -21.31
CA ARG A 199 4.93 -0.48 -20.82
C ARG A 199 4.09 0.59 -20.13
N LEU A 200 4.70 1.46 -19.32
CA LEU A 200 3.99 2.56 -18.67
C LEU A 200 3.41 3.54 -19.69
N HIS A 201 4.20 3.95 -20.68
CA HIS A 201 3.72 4.82 -21.76
C HIS A 201 2.59 4.17 -22.56
N ALA A 202 2.68 2.86 -22.87
CA ALA A 202 1.63 2.14 -23.54
C ALA A 202 0.33 2.12 -22.72
N LEU A 203 0.40 1.84 -21.41
CA LEU A 203 -0.76 1.84 -20.52
C LEU A 203 -1.40 3.23 -20.43
N ILE A 204 -0.61 4.28 -20.25
CA ILE A 204 -1.12 5.67 -20.16
C ILE A 204 -1.75 6.12 -21.51
N THR A 205 -1.19 5.69 -22.63
CA THR A 205 -1.72 6.04 -23.97
C THR A 205 -3.14 5.50 -24.19
N VAL A 206 -3.48 4.33 -23.65
CA VAL A 206 -4.81 3.73 -23.79
C VAL A 206 -5.74 4.03 -22.61
N ALA A 207 -5.23 4.67 -21.56
CA ALA A 207 -5.99 5.03 -20.37
C ALA A 207 -6.72 6.38 -20.53
N HIS A 208 -7.60 6.67 -19.56
CA HIS A 208 -8.25 7.99 -19.46
C HIS A 208 -7.20 9.11 -19.29
N PRO A 209 -7.32 10.26 -19.97
CA PRO A 209 -6.31 11.33 -19.88
C PRO A 209 -5.96 11.81 -18.48
N ASN A 210 -6.94 11.84 -17.57
CA ASN A 210 -6.72 12.25 -16.18
C ASN A 210 -6.01 11.19 -15.34
N SER A 211 -5.69 10.02 -15.87
CA SER A 211 -4.95 8.96 -15.15
C SER A 211 -3.65 9.47 -14.53
N VAL A 212 -2.95 10.38 -15.19
CA VAL A 212 -1.70 10.98 -14.68
C VAL A 212 -1.91 11.96 -13.51
N GLU A 213 -3.16 12.33 -13.21
CA GLU A 213 -3.52 13.20 -12.08
C GLU A 213 -4.09 12.40 -10.90
N TRP A 214 -4.66 11.22 -11.17
CA TRP A 214 -5.47 10.49 -10.22
C TRP A 214 -4.68 9.51 -9.38
N ASN A 215 -5.03 9.49 -8.09
CA ASN A 215 -4.68 8.41 -7.16
C ASN A 215 -5.73 7.27 -7.21
N PRO A 216 -5.53 6.14 -6.53
CA PRO A 216 -6.47 5.01 -6.54
C PRO A 216 -7.88 5.37 -6.09
N ILE A 217 -8.04 6.27 -5.11
CA ILE A 217 -9.35 6.68 -4.59
C ILE A 217 -10.13 7.41 -5.69
N GLN A 218 -9.50 8.39 -6.36
CA GLN A 218 -10.10 9.14 -7.46
C GLN A 218 -10.45 8.22 -8.64
N VAL A 219 -9.60 7.23 -8.94
CA VAL A 219 -9.87 6.21 -9.96
C VAL A 219 -11.12 5.40 -9.59
N TYR A 220 -11.22 4.91 -8.36
CA TYR A 220 -12.36 4.09 -7.94
C TYR A 220 -13.65 4.91 -7.80
N ASP A 221 -13.57 6.16 -7.37
CA ASP A 221 -14.69 7.09 -7.36
C ASP A 221 -15.21 7.32 -8.78
N PHE A 222 -14.32 7.53 -9.75
CA PHE A 222 -14.71 7.65 -11.16
C PHE A 222 -15.31 6.35 -11.69
N MET A 223 -14.73 5.19 -11.41
CA MET A 223 -15.27 3.88 -11.83
C MET A 223 -16.65 3.57 -11.24
N THR A 224 -16.94 4.07 -10.04
CA THR A 224 -18.22 3.81 -9.36
C THR A 224 -19.30 4.85 -9.68
N SER A 225 -18.93 6.07 -10.06
CA SER A 225 -19.85 7.16 -10.38
C SER A 225 -20.13 7.32 -11.89
N SER A 226 -19.27 6.76 -12.76
CA SER A 226 -19.38 6.83 -14.21
C SER A 226 -19.68 5.46 -14.83
N SER A 227 -20.28 5.46 -16.01
CA SER A 227 -20.41 4.28 -16.88
C SER A 227 -19.26 4.15 -17.91
N ASP A 228 -18.21 4.98 -17.83
CA ASP A 228 -17.19 5.07 -18.86
C ASP A 228 -15.94 4.24 -18.55
N ALA A 229 -15.58 4.12 -17.27
CA ALA A 229 -14.39 3.38 -16.85
C ALA A 229 -14.70 1.89 -16.63
N VAL A 230 -14.06 1.01 -17.41
CA VAL A 230 -14.35 -0.42 -17.42
C VAL A 230 -13.40 -1.24 -16.56
N TYR A 231 -12.12 -0.83 -16.43
CA TYR A 231 -11.05 -1.59 -15.83
C TYR A 231 -9.91 -0.70 -15.34
N CYS A 232 -9.29 -1.10 -14.23
CA CYS A 232 -8.04 -0.55 -13.71
C CYS A 232 -7.07 -1.71 -13.47
N PRO A 233 -5.89 -1.78 -14.14
CA PRO A 233 -4.97 -2.92 -14.02
C PRO A 233 -4.19 -2.95 -12.71
N TYR A 234 -3.79 -1.78 -12.21
CA TYR A 234 -2.88 -1.64 -11.08
C TYR A 234 -3.31 -0.44 -10.21
N GLY A 235 -4.10 -0.70 -9.21
CA GLY A 235 -4.42 0.29 -8.18
C GLY A 235 -4.28 -0.35 -6.81
N PHE A 236 -3.77 0.36 -5.82
CA PHE A 236 -3.81 -0.17 -4.46
C PHE A 236 -5.24 -0.57 -4.11
N GLY A 237 -5.43 -1.82 -3.69
CA GLY A 237 -6.76 -2.35 -3.40
C GLY A 237 -7.42 -1.63 -2.22
N TYR A 238 -8.68 -1.23 -2.40
CA TYR A 238 -9.54 -0.66 -1.38
C TYR A 238 -10.82 -1.48 -1.27
N SER A 239 -10.88 -2.39 -0.28
CA SER A 239 -12.02 -3.28 -0.08
C SER A 239 -13.34 -2.55 0.14
N ASN A 240 -13.30 -1.27 0.51
CA ASN A 240 -14.47 -0.41 0.67
C ASN A 240 -15.29 -0.28 -0.62
N TYR A 241 -14.67 -0.34 -1.79
CA TYR A 241 -15.36 -0.26 -3.08
C TYR A 241 -15.97 -1.59 -3.57
N SER A 242 -15.72 -2.70 -2.86
CA SER A 242 -16.34 -4.01 -3.16
C SER A 242 -17.36 -4.47 -2.12
N ARG A 243 -17.46 -3.78 -0.97
CA ARG A 243 -18.33 -4.19 0.14
C ARG A 243 -19.80 -4.24 -0.26
N VAL A 244 -20.48 -5.28 0.21
CA VAL A 244 -21.91 -5.47 -0.01
C VAL A 244 -22.72 -4.37 0.70
N GLY A 245 -23.65 -3.75 -0.04
CA GLY A 245 -24.50 -2.65 0.46
C GLY A 245 -24.30 -1.31 -0.26
N GLY A 246 -23.22 -1.14 -1.02
CA GLY A 246 -23.02 0.03 -1.89
C GLY A 246 -23.90 0.01 -3.15
N SER A 247 -24.23 1.19 -3.68
CA SER A 247 -25.07 1.34 -4.89
C SER A 247 -24.36 0.85 -6.16
N MET A 248 -23.05 1.02 -6.23
CA MET A 248 -22.19 0.51 -7.30
C MET A 248 -20.94 -0.10 -6.67
N ARG A 249 -20.59 -1.31 -7.09
CA ARG A 249 -19.46 -2.06 -6.56
C ARG A 249 -18.49 -2.44 -7.65
N LEU A 250 -17.20 -2.36 -7.34
CA LEU A 250 -16.14 -2.89 -8.15
C LEU A 250 -15.86 -4.34 -7.79
N LYS A 251 -15.52 -5.14 -8.76
CA LYS A 251 -14.86 -6.42 -8.54
C LYS A 251 -13.36 -6.21 -8.54
N PHE A 252 -12.69 -6.92 -7.65
CA PHE A 252 -11.22 -6.95 -7.58
C PHE A 252 -10.71 -8.35 -7.90
N THR A 253 -9.54 -8.41 -8.50
CA THR A 253 -8.86 -9.67 -8.86
C THR A 253 -7.36 -9.46 -8.83
N ASN A 254 -6.60 -10.54 -8.99
CA ASN A 254 -5.16 -10.47 -9.10
C ASN A 254 -4.73 -9.50 -10.21
N ALA A 255 -3.57 -8.87 -10.02
CA ALA A 255 -2.98 -7.97 -11.02
C ALA A 255 -2.62 -8.74 -12.30
N PRO A 256 -2.76 -8.12 -13.48
CA PRO A 256 -2.32 -8.72 -14.73
C PRO A 256 -0.80 -8.88 -14.75
N ALA A 257 -0.31 -9.96 -15.36
CA ALA A 257 1.13 -10.21 -15.48
C ALA A 257 1.76 -9.28 -16.53
N ALA A 258 2.91 -8.66 -16.18
CA ALA A 258 3.68 -7.86 -17.13
C ALA A 258 4.44 -8.71 -18.15
N SER A 259 4.68 -9.99 -17.85
CA SER A 259 5.31 -10.97 -18.75
C SER A 259 4.66 -12.34 -18.57
N GLN A 260 4.99 -13.29 -19.45
CA GLN A 260 4.56 -14.71 -19.32
C GLN A 260 5.14 -15.39 -18.06
N ARG A 261 6.17 -14.81 -17.46
CA ARG A 261 6.73 -15.26 -16.18
C ARG A 261 6.04 -14.49 -15.05
N ARG A 262 5.11 -15.12 -14.36
CA ARG A 262 4.57 -14.61 -13.09
C ARG A 262 5.62 -14.81 -11.99
N CYS A 263 6.55 -13.88 -11.85
CA CYS A 263 7.67 -14.03 -10.91
C CYS A 263 7.46 -13.32 -9.58
N ALA A 264 6.82 -12.19 -9.58
CA ALA A 264 6.53 -11.45 -8.34
C ALA A 264 5.14 -10.84 -8.43
N GLY A 265 4.54 -10.59 -7.26
CA GLY A 265 3.35 -9.75 -7.17
C GLY A 265 3.69 -8.28 -7.44
N THR A 266 2.76 -7.43 -7.10
CA THR A 266 2.90 -5.99 -7.25
C THR A 266 3.49 -5.35 -5.99
N MET A 267 3.80 -4.06 -6.00
CA MET A 267 4.38 -3.37 -4.86
C MET A 267 3.46 -3.46 -3.63
N LEU A 268 4.02 -3.92 -2.51
CA LEU A 268 3.34 -3.96 -1.21
C LEU A 268 3.00 -2.54 -0.75
N GLY A 269 1.81 -2.38 -0.22
CA GLY A 269 1.34 -1.26 0.58
C GLY A 269 0.76 -1.75 1.89
N GLY A 270 -0.14 -0.98 2.48
CA GLY A 270 -0.71 -1.26 3.80
C GLY A 270 -0.06 -0.42 4.87
N THR A 271 -0.47 -0.64 6.12
CA THR A 271 0.01 0.16 7.24
C THR A 271 0.29 -0.66 8.48
N GLY A 272 1.24 -0.20 9.28
CA GLY A 272 1.53 -0.75 10.60
C GLY A 272 1.27 0.26 11.71
N VAL A 273 0.98 -0.23 12.90
CA VAL A 273 0.94 0.56 14.12
C VAL A 273 2.33 0.56 14.76
N ALA A 274 2.92 1.74 14.84
CA ALA A 274 4.22 2.01 15.47
C ALA A 274 4.02 2.79 16.77
N ILE A 275 5.01 2.72 17.66
CA ILE A 275 4.99 3.40 18.95
C ILE A 275 6.14 4.39 18.99
N SER A 276 5.83 5.65 19.33
CA SER A 276 6.84 6.68 19.48
C SER A 276 7.83 6.31 20.60
N LYS A 277 9.13 6.49 20.32
CA LYS A 277 10.15 6.32 21.35
C LYS A 277 10.03 7.36 22.46
N LEU A 278 9.39 8.50 22.20
CA LEU A 278 9.17 9.57 23.16
C LEU A 278 7.88 9.40 23.98
N SER A 279 7.07 8.36 23.72
CA SER A 279 5.87 8.09 24.52
C SER A 279 6.25 7.79 25.99
N ALA A 280 5.53 8.41 26.90
CA ALA A 280 5.61 8.10 28.33
C ALA A 280 4.82 6.83 28.72
N HIS A 281 4.03 6.28 27.79
CA HIS A 281 3.09 5.17 28.00
C HIS A 281 3.37 3.99 27.05
N GLN A 282 4.67 3.68 26.86
CA GLN A 282 5.08 2.65 25.88
C GLN A 282 4.46 1.29 26.15
N SER A 283 4.35 0.87 27.42
CA SER A 283 3.79 -0.44 27.79
C SER A 283 2.32 -0.57 27.41
N GLU A 284 1.53 0.46 27.66
CA GLU A 284 0.10 0.51 27.35
C GLU A 284 -0.12 0.63 25.83
N ALA A 285 0.71 1.42 25.15
CA ALA A 285 0.68 1.53 23.69
C ALA A 285 1.03 0.21 23.00
N ILE A 286 2.02 -0.56 23.51
CA ILE A 286 2.37 -1.89 23.02
C ILE A 286 1.21 -2.87 23.23
N SER A 287 0.57 -2.85 24.41
CA SER A 287 -0.57 -3.70 24.71
C SER A 287 -1.74 -3.43 23.76
N TYR A 288 -2.02 -2.14 23.47
CA TYR A 288 -3.05 -1.75 22.50
C TYR A 288 -2.66 -2.18 21.06
N ALA A 289 -1.40 -1.99 20.66
CA ALA A 289 -0.92 -2.42 19.35
C ALA A 289 -1.05 -3.95 19.16
N LYS A 290 -0.73 -4.75 20.16
CA LYS A 290 -0.94 -6.21 20.14
C LYS A 290 -2.42 -6.58 20.01
N TRP A 291 -3.31 -5.84 20.66
CA TRP A 291 -4.75 -6.03 20.53
C TRP A 291 -5.26 -5.70 19.13
N LEU A 292 -4.76 -4.63 18.52
CA LEU A 292 -5.13 -4.23 17.14
C LEU A 292 -4.79 -5.30 16.09
N VAL A 293 -3.73 -6.07 16.28
CA VAL A 293 -3.31 -7.14 15.35
C VAL A 293 -3.88 -8.52 15.73
N ASN A 294 -4.67 -8.60 16.79
CA ASN A 294 -5.30 -9.87 17.16
C ASN A 294 -6.22 -10.37 16.03
N PRO A 295 -6.12 -11.64 15.59
CA PRO A 295 -6.89 -12.17 14.46
C PRO A 295 -8.42 -12.04 14.65
N ASP A 296 -8.93 -12.21 15.88
CA ASP A 296 -10.37 -12.08 16.15
C ASP A 296 -10.83 -10.63 16.02
N HIS A 297 -10.04 -9.66 16.49
CA HIS A 297 -10.30 -8.24 16.28
C HIS A 297 -10.23 -7.87 14.80
N GLN A 298 -9.21 -8.34 14.09
CA GLN A 298 -8.97 -8.06 12.67
C GLN A 298 -10.12 -8.57 11.78
N ARG A 299 -10.57 -9.81 11.95
CA ARG A 299 -11.72 -10.37 11.21
C ARG A 299 -13.08 -9.88 11.71
N GLY A 300 -13.11 -9.38 12.95
CA GLY A 300 -14.32 -8.89 13.62
C GLY A 300 -14.53 -7.39 13.43
N THR A 301 -14.29 -6.64 14.50
CA THR A 301 -14.57 -5.20 14.56
C THR A 301 -13.75 -4.41 13.56
N TYR A 302 -12.44 -4.70 13.42
CA TYR A 302 -11.58 -3.97 12.47
C TYR A 302 -12.13 -4.06 11.03
N PHE A 303 -12.44 -5.26 10.54
CA PHE A 303 -13.05 -5.42 9.22
C PHE A 303 -14.45 -4.81 9.17
N ARG A 304 -15.32 -5.05 10.16
CA ARG A 304 -16.70 -4.56 10.14
C ARG A 304 -16.80 -3.04 10.02
N GLU A 305 -15.90 -2.33 10.68
CA GLU A 305 -15.85 -0.86 10.69
C GLU A 305 -15.11 -0.25 9.49
N GLY A 306 -14.78 -1.03 8.47
CA GLY A 306 -14.24 -0.52 7.21
C GLY A 306 -12.74 -0.81 6.98
N GLY A 307 -12.06 -1.44 7.93
CA GLY A 307 -10.65 -1.80 7.82
C GLY A 307 -10.38 -2.86 6.74
N GLN A 308 -9.15 -2.88 6.28
CA GLN A 308 -8.61 -3.89 5.37
C GLN A 308 -7.53 -4.68 6.12
N PRO A 309 -7.89 -5.79 6.79
CA PRO A 309 -7.01 -6.49 7.74
C PRO A 309 -5.64 -6.86 7.18
N ALA A 310 -4.61 -6.91 8.05
CA ALA A 310 -3.33 -7.55 7.75
C ALA A 310 -3.30 -9.03 8.17
N SER A 311 -4.33 -9.52 8.83
CA SER A 311 -4.47 -10.90 9.32
C SER A 311 -4.84 -11.86 8.19
N LEU A 312 -4.06 -12.93 8.00
CA LEU A 312 -4.35 -14.00 7.04
C LEU A 312 -5.66 -14.72 7.40
N ALA A 313 -5.94 -14.90 8.70
CA ALA A 313 -7.20 -15.46 9.16
C ALA A 313 -8.41 -14.64 8.67
N ALA A 314 -8.30 -13.30 8.64
CA ALA A 314 -9.34 -12.45 8.08
C ALA A 314 -9.43 -12.54 6.55
N TRP A 315 -8.30 -12.65 5.83
CA TRP A 315 -8.27 -12.77 4.37
C TRP A 315 -8.89 -14.08 3.87
N THR A 316 -8.77 -15.15 4.64
CA THR A 316 -9.29 -16.47 4.29
C THR A 316 -10.67 -16.78 4.91
N ASP A 317 -11.18 -15.90 5.77
CA ASP A 317 -12.50 -16.09 6.41
C ASP A 317 -13.63 -16.00 5.38
N PRO A 318 -14.50 -17.03 5.27
CA PRO A 318 -15.62 -17.03 4.31
C PRO A 318 -16.63 -15.90 4.55
N SER A 319 -16.87 -15.50 5.81
CA SER A 319 -17.85 -14.45 6.14
C SER A 319 -17.32 -13.05 5.79
N VAL A 320 -16.02 -12.82 6.00
CA VAL A 320 -15.32 -11.61 5.57
C VAL A 320 -15.37 -11.49 4.04
N ASN A 321 -15.06 -12.57 3.33
CA ASN A 321 -15.09 -12.62 1.86
C ASN A 321 -16.51 -12.42 1.30
N ALA A 322 -17.51 -13.05 1.88
CA ALA A 322 -18.91 -12.85 1.46
C ALA A 322 -19.37 -11.38 1.59
N ARG A 323 -18.91 -10.68 2.62
CA ARG A 323 -19.25 -9.26 2.87
C ARG A 323 -18.41 -8.29 2.02
N ALA A 324 -17.24 -8.70 1.55
CA ALA A 324 -16.35 -7.94 0.69
C ALA A 324 -16.41 -8.37 -0.78
N ASP A 325 -17.45 -9.12 -1.19
CA ASP A 325 -17.64 -9.59 -2.57
C ASP A 325 -16.41 -10.32 -3.13
N ASN A 326 -15.76 -11.14 -2.28
CA ASN A 326 -14.52 -11.88 -2.54
C ASN A 326 -13.30 -11.01 -2.85
N PHE A 327 -13.24 -9.79 -2.35
CA PHE A 327 -12.07 -8.91 -2.50
C PHE A 327 -10.79 -9.62 -2.03
N PHE A 328 -10.82 -10.15 -0.80
CA PHE A 328 -9.62 -10.74 -0.17
C PHE A 328 -9.17 -12.00 -0.87
N SER A 329 -10.05 -12.98 -1.07
CA SER A 329 -9.71 -14.23 -1.77
C SER A 329 -9.37 -14.01 -3.25
N GLY A 330 -10.00 -13.03 -3.90
CA GLY A 330 -9.75 -12.69 -5.31
C GLY A 330 -8.42 -11.99 -5.57
N THR A 331 -7.79 -11.42 -4.52
CA THR A 331 -6.51 -10.68 -4.64
C THR A 331 -5.38 -11.30 -3.82
N LEU A 332 -5.66 -12.38 -3.08
CA LEU A 332 -4.71 -13.01 -2.15
C LEU A 332 -3.40 -13.40 -2.82
N GLN A 333 -3.45 -14.06 -3.98
CA GLN A 333 -2.24 -14.51 -4.69
C GLN A 333 -1.29 -13.35 -5.03
N THR A 334 -1.85 -12.19 -5.43
CA THR A 334 -1.04 -11.00 -5.70
C THR A 334 -0.37 -10.48 -4.43
N LEU A 335 -1.10 -10.49 -3.30
CA LEU A 335 -0.55 -10.04 -2.03
C LEU A 335 0.48 -11.00 -1.46
N GLU A 336 0.27 -12.33 -1.55
CA GLU A 336 1.24 -13.34 -1.10
C GLU A 336 2.59 -13.23 -1.81
N THR A 337 2.59 -12.79 -3.05
CA THR A 337 3.80 -12.58 -3.87
C THR A 337 4.23 -11.13 -3.95
N ALA A 338 3.65 -10.25 -3.14
CA ALA A 338 3.91 -8.81 -3.21
C ALA A 338 5.40 -8.48 -2.95
N TYR A 339 5.86 -7.47 -3.67
CA TYR A 339 7.23 -6.98 -3.57
C TYR A 339 7.34 -5.92 -2.47
N VAL A 340 8.31 -6.07 -1.58
CA VAL A 340 8.65 -5.07 -0.55
C VAL A 340 9.72 -4.14 -1.11
N ARG A 341 9.40 -2.83 -1.18
CA ARG A 341 10.36 -1.81 -1.66
C ARG A 341 11.49 -1.56 -0.66
N PRO A 342 12.60 -0.95 -1.09
CA PRO A 342 13.68 -0.52 -0.22
C PRO A 342 13.18 0.38 0.92
N ARG A 343 13.86 0.33 2.08
CA ARG A 343 13.40 0.98 3.32
C ARG A 343 14.52 1.74 4.05
N PHE A 344 15.70 1.89 3.43
CA PHE A 344 16.83 2.60 4.04
C PHE A 344 16.48 4.05 4.40
N ASP A 345 17.19 4.64 5.36
CA ASP A 345 17.00 6.05 5.69
C ASP A 345 17.25 6.97 4.48
N GLY A 346 16.28 7.84 4.20
CA GLY A 346 16.25 8.66 2.98
C GLY A 346 15.48 8.06 1.80
N PHE A 347 15.00 6.77 1.89
CA PHE A 347 14.22 6.18 0.81
C PHE A 347 12.90 6.92 0.56
N VAL A 348 12.20 7.38 1.59
CA VAL A 348 10.96 8.17 1.42
C VAL A 348 11.20 9.41 0.58
N ARG A 349 12.29 10.15 0.84
CA ARG A 349 12.68 11.34 0.04
C ARG A 349 13.08 10.99 -1.40
N PHE A 350 13.69 9.81 -1.59
CA PHE A 350 13.94 9.30 -2.94
C PHE A 350 12.64 8.98 -3.66
N PHE A 351 11.70 8.31 -2.98
CA PHE A 351 10.42 7.88 -3.54
C PHE A 351 9.56 9.07 -3.99
N GLU A 352 9.51 10.14 -3.18
CA GLU A 352 8.84 11.40 -3.52
C GLU A 352 9.45 12.04 -4.79
N PHE A 353 10.78 12.19 -4.83
CA PHE A 353 11.49 12.70 -6.01
C PHE A 353 11.22 11.82 -7.25
N ALA A 354 11.38 10.52 -7.11
CA ALA A 354 11.19 9.56 -8.19
C ALA A 354 9.75 9.58 -8.72
N GLY A 355 8.77 9.73 -7.84
CA GLY A 355 7.37 9.87 -8.20
C GLY A 355 7.09 11.11 -9.04
N SER A 356 7.59 12.26 -8.60
CA SER A 356 7.45 13.51 -9.34
C SER A 356 8.07 13.41 -10.74
N GLU A 357 9.31 12.92 -10.84
CA GLU A 357 9.99 12.83 -12.13
C GLU A 357 9.38 11.77 -13.06
N THR A 358 8.94 10.63 -12.52
CA THR A 358 8.24 9.60 -13.32
C THR A 358 6.92 10.13 -13.87
N ASN A 359 6.12 10.83 -13.05
CA ASN A 359 4.87 11.43 -13.50
C ASN A 359 5.12 12.49 -14.61
N ARG A 360 6.14 13.35 -14.45
CA ARG A 360 6.53 14.32 -15.48
C ARG A 360 6.96 13.64 -16.79
N CYS A 361 7.63 12.48 -16.68
CA CYS A 361 8.00 11.70 -17.86
C CYS A 361 6.76 11.15 -18.58
N LEU A 362 5.80 10.60 -17.84
CA LEU A 362 4.53 10.11 -18.39
C LEU A 362 3.67 11.22 -19.04
N ARG A 363 3.87 12.48 -18.62
CA ARG A 363 3.28 13.68 -19.26
C ARG A 363 4.06 14.17 -20.47
N GLY A 364 5.23 13.57 -20.78
CA GLY A 364 6.11 14.00 -21.87
C GLY A 364 6.97 15.24 -21.57
N GLU A 365 7.02 15.67 -20.30
CA GLU A 365 7.82 16.83 -19.86
C GLU A 365 9.31 16.49 -19.66
N VAL A 366 9.62 15.22 -19.41
CA VAL A 366 10.95 14.67 -19.20
C VAL A 366 11.16 13.50 -20.14
N LYS A 367 12.32 13.40 -20.78
CA LYS A 367 12.69 12.27 -21.64
C LYS A 367 13.11 11.06 -20.79
N ASP A 368 12.77 9.84 -21.23
CA ASP A 368 13.07 8.58 -20.56
C ASP A 368 14.53 8.46 -20.12
N GLN A 369 15.47 8.75 -21.02
CA GLN A 369 16.90 8.69 -20.70
C GLN A 369 17.33 9.69 -19.62
N ALA A 370 16.69 10.85 -19.55
CA ALA A 370 16.97 11.85 -18.51
C ALA A 370 16.37 11.39 -17.16
N LEU A 371 15.17 10.81 -17.18
CA LEU A 371 14.55 10.19 -16.02
C LEU A 371 15.44 9.07 -15.46
N ILE A 372 15.83 8.10 -16.28
CA ILE A 372 16.62 6.92 -15.86
C ILE A 372 17.94 7.38 -15.18
N ARG A 373 18.65 8.32 -15.79
CA ARG A 373 19.86 8.88 -15.18
C ARG A 373 19.57 9.58 -13.85
N GLY A 374 18.54 10.44 -13.84
CA GLY A 374 18.14 11.18 -12.62
C GLY A 374 17.78 10.27 -11.46
N LEU A 375 17.04 9.18 -11.73
CA LEU A 375 16.67 8.17 -10.73
C LEU A 375 17.91 7.46 -10.18
N ASN A 376 18.80 6.95 -11.05
CA ASN A 376 20.02 6.26 -10.63
C ASN A 376 20.95 7.18 -9.82
N ASP A 377 21.19 8.41 -10.29
CA ASP A 377 22.01 9.40 -9.60
C ASP A 377 21.45 9.79 -8.23
N ARG A 378 20.14 9.97 -8.14
CA ARG A 378 19.48 10.33 -6.88
C ARG A 378 19.51 9.19 -5.90
N TYR A 379 19.24 7.96 -6.35
CA TYR A 379 19.28 6.76 -5.53
C TYR A 379 20.67 6.53 -4.94
N ALA A 380 21.72 6.57 -5.78
CA ALA A 380 23.09 6.41 -5.33
C ALA A 380 23.47 7.41 -4.23
N ARG A 381 23.14 8.71 -4.43
CA ARG A 381 23.37 9.73 -3.39
C ARG A 381 22.66 9.44 -2.07
N GLN A 382 21.42 8.99 -2.11
CA GLN A 382 20.67 8.67 -0.89
C GLN A 382 21.24 7.42 -0.20
N ARG A 383 21.68 6.41 -0.97
CA ARG A 383 22.31 5.20 -0.42
C ARG A 383 23.64 5.50 0.27
N VAL A 384 24.46 6.35 -0.34
CA VAL A 384 25.74 6.78 0.27
C VAL A 384 25.48 7.53 1.57
N ALA A 385 24.51 8.47 1.58
CA ALA A 385 24.16 9.22 2.78
C ALA A 385 23.65 8.30 3.91
N ALA A 386 22.79 7.33 3.59
CA ALA A 386 22.26 6.37 4.57
C ALA A 386 23.36 5.53 5.24
N ARG A 387 24.40 5.12 4.51
CA ARG A 387 25.54 4.35 5.05
C ARG A 387 26.45 5.14 6.00
N GLN A 388 26.40 6.47 5.95
CA GLN A 388 27.18 7.33 6.85
C GLN A 388 26.51 7.50 8.23
N ILE A 389 25.23 7.18 8.33
CA ILE A 389 24.43 7.31 9.56
C ILE A 389 24.32 5.95 10.28
N ALA A 390 24.36 4.83 9.55
CA ALA A 390 24.33 3.47 10.08
C ALA A 390 25.69 3.02 10.65
#